data_1f6de2688294544dc7e08e9775d4ed74
#
_entry.id   1f6de2688294544dc7e08e9775d4ed74
#
_cell.length_a   1.000
_cell.length_b   1.000
_cell.length_c   1.000
_cell.angle_alpha   90.00
_cell.angle_beta   90.00
_cell.angle_gamma   90.00
#
_symmetry.space_group_name_H-M   'P 1'
#
loop_
_entity.id
_entity.type
_entity.pdbx_description
1 polymer ?
#
loop_
_entity_poly.entity_id
_entity_poly.type
_entity_poly.pdbx_seq_one_letter_code
_entity_poly.pdbx_strand_id
1 'polypeptide(L)' 'MTMKTYIYVGKKLDLPEFLFVRGTVYFGEEIEKLIEKYPLLGRLLIPVEDYPKINKDYQYFDSIVDELVGGRNGL' A
#
# COMPACT_ATOMS: atom_id res chain seq x y z
N MET A 1 15.90 17.31 1.61
CA MET A 1 15.31 16.10 1.00
C MET A 1 13.87 15.97 1.38
N THR A 2 13.05 15.74 0.36
CA THR A 2 11.61 15.65 0.57
C THR A 2 11.22 14.21 0.84
N MET A 3 10.53 14.00 1.94
CA MET A 3 10.02 12.70 2.27
C MET A 3 8.70 12.48 1.54
N LYS A 4 8.58 11.34 0.86
CA LYS A 4 7.33 11.04 0.16
C LYS A 4 6.26 10.61 1.14
N THR A 5 5.06 11.11 0.92
CA THR A 5 3.90 10.78 1.72
C THR A 5 2.91 10.06 0.85
N TYR A 6 2.38 8.94 1.35
CA TYR A 6 1.48 8.08 0.59
C TYR A 6 0.16 7.92 1.32
N ILE A 7 -0.91 7.72 0.54
CA ILE A 7 -2.18 7.32 1.10
C ILE A 7 -2.44 5.88 0.69
N TYR A 8 -2.86 5.06 1.65
CA TYR A 8 -3.13 3.65 1.40
C TYR A 8 -4.56 3.51 0.85
N VAL A 9 -4.69 2.77 -0.26
CA VAL A 9 -5.98 2.65 -0.96
C VAL A 9 -6.59 1.25 -0.91
N GLY A 10 -5.82 0.26 -0.46
CA GLY A 10 -6.34 -1.10 -0.37
C GLY A 10 -7.16 -1.33 0.89
N LYS A 11 -7.79 -2.50 0.98
CA LYS A 11 -8.47 -2.88 2.21
C LYS A 11 -7.44 -3.12 3.31
N LYS A 12 -7.92 -3.21 4.55
CA LYS A 12 -7.04 -3.40 5.71
C LYS A 12 -6.05 -4.52 5.46
N LEU A 13 -4.77 -4.21 5.67
CA LEU A 13 -3.68 -5.16 5.42
C LEU A 13 -2.84 -5.27 6.69
N ASP A 14 -2.90 -6.44 7.32
CA ASP A 14 -2.19 -6.69 8.57
C ASP A 14 -0.95 -7.52 8.25
N LEU A 15 0.19 -6.83 8.15
CA LEU A 15 1.48 -7.47 7.96
C LEU A 15 2.16 -7.65 9.31
N PRO A 16 3.07 -8.63 9.45
CA PRO A 16 3.81 -8.76 10.70
C PRO A 16 4.56 -7.49 11.09
N GLU A 17 5.01 -6.73 10.10
CA GLU A 17 5.80 -5.53 10.34
C GLU A 17 4.95 -4.28 10.53
N PHE A 18 3.74 -4.26 9.96
CA PHE A 18 2.99 -3.03 9.88
C PHE A 18 1.53 -3.27 9.54
N LEU A 19 0.67 -2.37 9.99
CA LEU A 19 -0.76 -2.44 9.71
C LEU A 19 -1.15 -1.27 8.81
N PHE A 20 -1.79 -1.57 7.69
CA PHE A 20 -2.28 -0.54 6.77
C PHE A 20 -3.80 -0.48 6.79
N VAL A 21 -4.33 0.74 6.87
CA VAL A 21 -5.77 0.98 6.88
C VAL A 21 -6.11 1.94 5.75
N ARG A 22 -7.16 1.60 4.98
CA ARG A 22 -7.57 2.43 3.84
C ARG A 22 -7.81 3.87 4.28
N GLY A 23 -7.30 4.80 3.49
CA GLY A 23 -7.51 6.22 3.74
C GLY A 23 -6.53 6.85 4.71
N THR A 24 -5.63 6.07 5.25
CA THR A 24 -4.62 6.57 6.19
C THR A 24 -3.37 6.95 5.42
N VAL A 25 -2.73 8.02 5.85
CA VAL A 25 -1.50 8.52 5.24
C VAL A 25 -0.29 7.93 5.96
N TYR A 26 0.67 7.47 5.18
CA TYR A 26 1.90 6.86 5.71
C TYR A 26 3.10 7.48 5.06
N PHE A 27 4.22 7.51 5.78
CA PHE A 27 5.45 8.08 5.27
C PHE A 27 6.63 7.53 6.08
N GLY A 28 7.84 7.77 5.56
CA GLY A 28 9.05 7.43 6.28
C GLY A 28 9.82 6.31 5.63
N GLU A 29 11.04 6.12 6.14
CA GLU A 29 11.96 5.13 5.61
C GLU A 29 11.42 3.71 5.74
N GLU A 30 10.72 3.45 6.83
CA GLU A 30 10.12 2.14 7.06
C GLU A 30 9.12 1.78 5.97
N ILE A 31 8.34 2.77 5.53
CA ILE A 31 7.36 2.56 4.46
C ILE A 31 8.08 2.26 3.14
N GLU A 32 9.15 3.00 2.85
CA GLU A 32 9.93 2.76 1.63
C GLU A 32 10.51 1.35 1.62
N LYS A 33 11.00 0.88 2.75
CA LYS A 33 11.55 -0.47 2.86
C LYS A 33 10.47 -1.53 2.65
N LEU A 34 9.26 -1.27 3.14
CA LEU A 34 8.16 -2.21 2.95
C LEU A 34 7.75 -2.29 1.48
N ILE A 35 7.78 -1.17 0.77
CA ILE A 35 7.48 -1.15 -0.66
C ILE A 35 8.51 -2.01 -1.41
N GLU A 36 9.77 -1.93 -1.02
CA GLU A 36 10.81 -2.76 -1.64
C GLU A 36 10.60 -4.25 -1.36
N LYS A 37 10.22 -4.56 -0.14
CA LYS A 37 10.03 -5.96 0.27
C LYS A 37 8.77 -6.56 -0.36
N TYR A 38 7.73 -5.77 -0.50
CA TYR A 38 6.46 -6.20 -1.08
C TYR A 38 6.14 -5.33 -2.28
N PRO A 39 6.58 -5.70 -3.48
CA PRO A 39 6.38 -4.83 -4.65
C PRO A 39 4.92 -4.49 -4.93
N LEU A 40 3.99 -5.39 -4.61
CA LEU A 40 2.56 -5.10 -4.81
C LEU A 40 2.07 -3.98 -3.90
N LEU A 41 2.74 -3.79 -2.77
CA LEU A 41 2.38 -2.72 -1.84
C LEU A 41 2.57 -1.35 -2.50
N GLY A 42 3.51 -1.23 -3.41
CA GLY A 42 3.73 0.01 -4.14
C GLY A 42 2.56 0.42 -5.00
N ARG A 43 1.69 -0.53 -5.36
CA ARG A 43 0.47 -0.21 -6.10
C ARG A 43 -0.66 0.24 -5.20
N LEU A 44 -0.52 0.01 -3.90
CA LEU A 44 -1.54 0.36 -2.92
C LEU A 44 -1.21 1.64 -2.16
N LEU A 45 0.03 2.09 -2.24
CA LEU A 45 0.48 3.32 -1.59
C LEU A 45 0.66 4.39 -2.67
N ILE A 46 -0.29 5.29 -2.74
CA ILE A 46 -0.34 6.32 -3.78
C ILE A 46 0.21 7.62 -3.21
N PRO A 47 1.17 8.27 -3.90
CA PRO A 47 1.61 9.59 -3.44
C PRO A 47 0.41 10.51 -3.28
N VAL A 48 0.37 11.26 -2.18
CA VAL A 48 -0.81 12.08 -1.88
C VAL A 48 -1.13 13.07 -3.00
N GLU A 49 -0.10 13.56 -3.68
CA GLU A 49 -0.31 14.50 -4.79
C GLU A 49 -0.97 13.86 -6.00
N ASP A 50 -0.84 12.53 -6.13
CA ASP A 50 -1.44 11.79 -7.24
C ASP A 50 -2.81 11.23 -6.92
N TYR A 51 -3.15 11.19 -5.64
CA TYR A 51 -4.39 10.57 -5.21
C TYR A 51 -5.64 11.11 -5.92
N PRO A 52 -5.80 12.43 -6.10
CA PRO A 52 -6.98 12.94 -6.79
C PRO A 52 -7.07 12.52 -8.25
N LYS A 53 -5.95 12.11 -8.83
CA LYS A 53 -5.89 11.77 -10.26
C LYS A 53 -6.13 10.31 -10.55
N ILE A 54 -6.07 9.44 -9.54
CA ILE A 54 -6.19 8.01 -9.78
C ILE A 54 -7.64 7.59 -9.95
N ASN A 55 -7.82 6.47 -10.63
CA ASN A 55 -9.13 5.81 -10.70
C ASN A 55 -9.31 5.04 -9.39
N LYS A 56 -10.32 5.42 -8.63
CA LYS A 56 -10.55 4.82 -7.30
C LYS A 56 -11.32 3.52 -7.41
N ASP A 57 -10.71 2.55 -8.06
CA ASP A 57 -11.28 1.21 -8.23
C ASP A 57 -10.90 0.35 -7.04
N TYR A 58 -11.73 0.40 -6.01
CA TYR A 58 -11.43 -0.31 -4.76
C TYR A 58 -11.45 -1.83 -4.93
N GLN A 59 -12.23 -2.36 -5.88
CA GLN A 59 -12.20 -3.79 -6.15
C GLN A 59 -10.84 -4.21 -6.67
N TYR A 60 -10.27 -3.40 -7.54
CA TYR A 60 -8.93 -3.66 -8.06
C TYR A 60 -7.89 -3.62 -6.94
N PHE A 61 -7.96 -2.60 -6.10
CA PHE A 61 -7.02 -2.46 -5.01
C PHE A 61 -7.15 -3.61 -4.01
N ASP A 62 -8.38 -4.02 -3.71
CA ASP A 62 -8.61 -5.12 -2.77
C ASP A 62 -8.08 -6.43 -3.35
N SER A 63 -8.17 -6.63 -4.66
CA SER A 63 -7.63 -7.83 -5.28
C SER A 63 -6.11 -7.87 -5.18
N ILE A 64 -5.46 -6.70 -5.24
CA ILE A 64 -4.01 -6.62 -5.04
C ILE A 64 -3.65 -7.04 -3.61
N VAL A 65 -4.44 -6.61 -2.63
CA VAL A 65 -4.23 -7.02 -1.24
C VAL A 65 -4.33 -8.54 -1.11
N ASP A 66 -5.36 -9.12 -1.72
CA ASP A 66 -5.54 -10.57 -1.68
C ASP A 66 -4.36 -11.31 -2.31
N GLU A 67 -3.86 -10.79 -3.42
CA GLU A 67 -2.71 -11.37 -4.11
C GLU A 67 -1.46 -11.28 -3.25
N LEU A 68 -1.26 -10.14 -2.60
CA LEU A 68 -0.11 -9.94 -1.73
C LEU A 68 -0.13 -10.90 -0.55
N VAL A 69 -1.29 -11.02 0.10
CA VAL A 69 -1.44 -11.92 1.24
C VAL A 69 -1.33 -13.37 0.81
N GLY A 70 -1.95 -13.71 -0.32
CA GLY A 70 -1.89 -15.07 -0.85
C GLY A 70 -0.47 -15.46 -1.22
N GLY A 71 0.27 -14.57 -1.85
CA GLY A 71 1.68 -14.83 -2.18
C GLY A 71 2.53 -15.00 -0.94
N ARG A 72 2.22 -14.23 0.09
CA ARG A 72 2.96 -14.33 1.35
C ARG A 72 2.69 -15.65 2.06
N ASN A 73 1.47 -16.14 1.96
CA ASN A 73 1.05 -17.38 2.64
C ASN A 73 1.22 -18.62 1.78
N GLY A 74 1.33 -18.46 0.48
CA GLY A 74 1.34 -19.57 -0.45
C GLY A 74 2.69 -20.25 -0.58
N LEU A 75 3.62 -19.84 0.21
CA LEU A 75 4.98 -20.38 0.13
C LEU A 75 5.13 -21.67 0.88
#